data_7f7107b328808d7f944b843e6e93853f
#
_entry.id   7f7107b328808d7f944b843e6e93853f
#
_cell.length_a   1.000
_cell.length_b   1.000
_cell.length_c   1.000
_cell.angle_alpha   90.00
_cell.angle_beta   90.00
_cell.angle_gamma   90.00
#
_symmetry.space_group_name_H-M   'P 1'
#
loop_
_entity.id
_entity.type
_entity.pdbx_description
1 polymer ?
#
loop_
_entity_poly.entity_id
_entity_poly.type
_entity_poly.pdbx_seq_one_letter_code
_entity_poly.pdbx_strand_id
1 'polypeptide(L)'
;KYNGGVPKTELTNENIEALEKGIVNLKTHIENMHKFGVPVVVAINRFHTDTEAELAVIERVCGEMGVEFSLAEIFAKGSEGGIDLAEKVCKTIETKPSEFKPLYDEKLPIKEKLDILAKEIYRANGVIYTKQAEKAIKEITDLGFGDIPVCVAKTQYSLSDDPTKLGKPENYEITVRDVRLSAGAGFVVAYTGDIMTMPGLPKKPAAYNIDCDNEGNIYGLF
;
A
#
# COMPACT_ATOMS: atom_id res chain seq x y z
N LYS A 1 -1.52 -0.99 14.61
CA LYS A 1 -2.68 -0.74 15.53
C LYS A 1 -3.97 -0.43 14.77
N TYR A 2 -3.95 0.46 13.77
CA TYR A 2 -5.12 0.81 12.97
C TYR A 2 -5.79 -0.42 12.33
N ASN A 3 -5.00 -1.29 11.70
CA ASN A 3 -5.50 -2.55 11.13
C ASN A 3 -6.02 -3.55 12.19
N GLY A 4 -5.73 -3.34 13.47
CA GLY A 4 -6.28 -4.07 14.59
C GLY A 4 -7.56 -3.47 15.18
N GLY A 5 -8.06 -2.37 14.58
CA GLY A 5 -9.31 -1.73 14.95
C GLY A 5 -9.18 -0.52 15.87
N VAL A 6 -7.97 -0.02 16.14
CA VAL A 6 -7.77 1.20 16.96
C VAL A 6 -8.12 2.44 16.12
N PRO A 7 -8.97 3.35 16.63
CA PRO A 7 -9.30 4.59 15.95
C PRO A 7 -8.07 5.49 15.80
N LYS A 8 -8.07 6.31 14.74
CA LYS A 8 -6.92 7.19 14.41
C LYS A 8 -6.51 8.12 15.56
N THR A 9 -7.48 8.57 16.37
CA THR A 9 -7.26 9.46 17.52
C THR A 9 -6.52 8.79 18.68
N GLU A 10 -6.44 7.46 18.70
CA GLU A 10 -5.85 6.67 19.80
C GLU A 10 -4.56 5.93 19.38
N LEU A 11 -4.10 6.14 18.15
CA LEU A 11 -2.92 5.44 17.61
C LEU A 11 -1.62 5.79 18.34
N THR A 12 -1.58 6.90 19.07
CA THR A 12 -0.43 7.31 19.89
C THR A 12 -0.28 6.52 21.19
N ASN A 13 -1.34 5.83 21.62
CA ASN A 13 -1.32 4.99 22.80
C ASN A 13 -0.74 3.60 22.47
N GLU A 14 0.03 3.04 23.39
CA GLU A 14 0.49 1.66 23.27
C GLU A 14 -0.70 0.70 23.24
N ASN A 15 -0.71 -0.22 22.27
CA ASN A 15 -1.72 -1.27 22.18
C ASN A 15 -1.18 -2.50 21.47
N ILE A 16 -0.55 -3.39 22.24
CA ILE A 16 0.07 -4.62 21.73
C ILE A 16 -0.98 -5.58 21.17
N GLU A 17 -2.13 -5.73 21.83
CA GLU A 17 -3.21 -6.62 21.39
C GLU A 17 -3.72 -6.21 20.00
N ALA A 18 -4.00 -4.94 19.81
CA ALA A 18 -4.43 -4.43 18.50
C ALA A 18 -3.34 -4.54 17.44
N LEU A 19 -2.07 -4.38 17.82
CA LEU A 19 -0.94 -4.57 16.91
C LEU A 19 -0.84 -6.03 16.47
N GLU A 20 -0.88 -6.98 17.40
CA GLU A 20 -0.88 -8.43 17.12
C GLU A 20 -2.04 -8.83 16.21
N LYS A 21 -3.23 -8.27 16.44
CA LYS A 21 -4.41 -8.50 15.60
C LYS A 21 -4.23 -7.91 14.19
N GLY A 22 -3.66 -6.71 14.09
CA GLY A 22 -3.55 -5.97 12.82
C GLY A 22 -2.34 -6.32 11.97
N ILE A 23 -1.31 -6.98 12.54
CA ILE A 23 -0.05 -7.26 11.85
C ILE A 23 -0.20 -8.23 10.67
N VAL A 24 -1.33 -8.93 10.58
CA VAL A 24 -1.68 -9.78 9.44
C VAL A 24 -1.70 -8.99 8.12
N ASN A 25 -1.94 -7.67 8.17
CA ASN A 25 -1.85 -6.79 7.02
C ASN A 25 -0.40 -6.71 6.52
N LEU A 26 0.57 -6.45 7.40
CA LEU A 26 2.00 -6.46 7.07
C LEU A 26 2.44 -7.83 6.51
N LYS A 27 2.05 -8.92 7.18
CA LYS A 27 2.35 -10.29 6.70
C LYS A 27 1.86 -10.51 5.27
N THR A 28 0.64 -10.05 4.95
CA THR A 28 0.08 -10.16 3.60
C THR A 28 0.87 -9.35 2.57
N HIS A 29 1.34 -8.16 2.92
CA HIS A 29 2.18 -7.36 2.01
C HIS A 29 3.56 -8.00 1.77
N ILE A 30 4.18 -8.60 2.79
CA ILE A 30 5.44 -9.36 2.63
C ILE A 30 5.21 -10.56 1.70
N GLU A 31 4.14 -11.36 1.94
CA GLU A 31 3.74 -12.46 1.07
C GLU A 31 3.53 -12.01 -0.38
N ASN A 32 2.91 -10.84 -0.58
CA ASN A 32 2.68 -10.28 -1.90
C ASN A 32 4.00 -9.98 -2.63
N MET A 33 4.98 -9.40 -1.94
CA MET A 33 6.30 -9.13 -2.55
C MET A 33 7.03 -10.43 -2.91
N HIS A 34 6.96 -11.46 -2.06
CA HIS A 34 7.54 -12.77 -2.35
C HIS A 34 6.95 -13.42 -3.61
N LYS A 35 5.68 -13.15 -3.96
CA LYS A 35 5.07 -13.65 -5.21
C LYS A 35 5.75 -13.11 -6.47
N PHE A 36 6.37 -11.94 -6.38
CA PHE A 36 7.18 -11.38 -7.48
C PHE A 36 8.61 -11.93 -7.52
N GLY A 37 8.99 -12.82 -6.58
CA GLY A 37 10.33 -13.40 -6.55
C GLY A 37 11.42 -12.43 -6.12
N VAL A 38 11.08 -11.39 -5.35
CA VAL A 38 12.04 -10.40 -4.86
C VAL A 38 12.27 -10.54 -3.36
N PRO A 39 13.50 -10.35 -2.86
CA PRO A 39 13.77 -10.27 -1.43
C PRO A 39 13.14 -9.01 -0.83
N VAL A 40 12.78 -9.09 0.46
CA VAL A 40 12.06 -8.02 1.17
C VAL A 40 12.89 -7.54 2.35
N VAL A 41 12.92 -6.21 2.53
CA VAL A 41 13.38 -5.53 3.74
C VAL A 41 12.24 -4.68 4.26
N VAL A 42 11.84 -4.88 5.52
CA VAL A 42 10.78 -4.12 6.17
C VAL A 42 11.38 -2.91 6.88
N ALA A 43 10.99 -1.71 6.45
CA ALA A 43 11.36 -0.46 7.11
C ALA A 43 10.18 0.06 7.95
N ILE A 44 10.41 0.33 9.22
CA ILE A 44 9.44 1.03 10.08
C ILE A 44 9.80 2.50 10.11
N ASN A 45 8.91 3.32 9.61
CA ASN A 45 8.98 4.77 9.79
C ASN A 45 8.57 5.08 11.24
N ARG A 46 9.58 5.20 12.13
CA ARG A 46 9.39 5.35 13.58
C ARG A 46 8.80 6.71 13.91
N PHE A 47 7.72 6.71 14.67
CA PHE A 47 7.18 7.89 15.33
C PHE A 47 7.65 7.95 16.78
N HIS A 48 7.72 9.15 17.34
CA HIS A 48 8.16 9.38 18.74
C HIS A 48 7.24 8.73 19.78
N THR A 49 6.02 8.37 19.39
CA THR A 49 5.03 7.68 20.23
C THR A 49 5.11 6.16 20.16
N ASP A 50 5.94 5.61 19.25
CA ASP A 50 6.06 4.16 19.13
C ASP A 50 6.90 3.61 20.29
N THR A 51 6.36 2.58 20.96
CA THR A 51 7.04 1.98 22.12
C THR A 51 7.94 0.82 21.71
N GLU A 52 8.97 0.55 22.51
CA GLU A 52 9.87 -0.57 22.27
C GLU A 52 9.13 -1.92 22.27
N ALA A 53 8.06 -2.05 23.07
CA ALA A 53 7.24 -3.25 23.10
C ALA A 53 6.50 -3.47 21.77
N GLU A 54 5.97 -2.40 21.16
CA GLU A 54 5.33 -2.47 19.84
C GLU A 54 6.35 -2.80 18.74
N LEU A 55 7.52 -2.18 18.79
CA LEU A 55 8.60 -2.45 17.83
C LEU A 55 9.07 -3.91 17.90
N ALA A 56 9.22 -4.46 19.12
CA ALA A 56 9.60 -5.86 19.32
C ALA A 56 8.60 -6.86 18.71
N VAL A 57 7.30 -6.56 18.70
CA VAL A 57 6.30 -7.39 18.02
C VAL A 57 6.56 -7.45 16.51
N ILE A 58 6.84 -6.30 15.90
CA ILE A 58 7.07 -6.24 14.46
C ILE A 58 8.39 -6.93 14.09
N GLU A 59 9.45 -6.70 14.85
CA GLU A 59 10.74 -7.35 14.67
C GLU A 59 10.61 -8.88 14.76
N ARG A 60 9.93 -9.39 15.78
CA ARG A 60 9.65 -10.83 15.93
C ARG A 60 8.94 -11.39 14.71
N VAL A 61 7.89 -10.71 14.24
CA VAL A 61 7.11 -11.16 13.07
C VAL A 61 7.94 -11.15 11.79
N CYS A 62 8.78 -10.13 11.58
CA CYS A 62 9.71 -10.10 10.45
C CYS A 62 10.71 -11.25 10.51
N GLY A 63 11.24 -11.56 11.71
CA GLY A 63 12.11 -12.71 11.94
C GLY A 63 11.43 -14.06 11.65
N GLU A 64 10.18 -14.24 12.10
CA GLU A 64 9.37 -15.43 11.79
C GLU A 64 9.14 -15.61 10.29
N MET A 65 9.04 -14.52 9.53
CA MET A 65 8.87 -14.53 8.07
C MET A 65 10.19 -14.57 7.29
N GLY A 66 11.34 -14.54 7.97
CA GLY A 66 12.67 -14.58 7.35
C GLY A 66 13.02 -13.33 6.55
N VAL A 67 12.43 -12.19 6.90
CA VAL A 67 12.71 -10.89 6.28
C VAL A 67 13.51 -9.98 7.20
N GLU A 68 14.40 -9.17 6.61
CA GLU A 68 15.14 -8.15 7.33
C GLU A 68 14.20 -7.04 7.80
N PHE A 69 14.52 -6.46 8.94
CA PHE A 69 13.76 -5.39 9.59
C PHE A 69 14.70 -4.23 9.94
N SER A 70 14.28 -2.99 9.73
CA SER A 70 15.03 -1.79 10.10
C SER A 70 14.11 -0.70 10.63
N LEU A 71 14.57 0.02 11.65
CA LEU A 71 13.94 1.26 12.09
C LEU A 71 14.45 2.42 11.23
N ALA A 72 13.56 3.14 10.58
CA ALA A 72 13.85 4.34 9.83
C ALA A 72 13.49 5.56 10.68
N GLU A 73 14.49 6.29 11.13
CA GLU A 73 14.36 7.51 11.93
C GLU A 73 14.79 8.76 11.14
N ILE A 74 14.63 8.74 9.83
CA ILE A 74 15.13 9.76 8.90
C ILE A 74 14.52 11.14 9.22
N PHE A 75 13.26 11.18 9.64
CA PHE A 75 12.60 12.43 10.02
C PHE A 75 13.30 13.11 11.22
N ALA A 76 13.69 12.33 12.23
CA ALA A 76 14.29 12.87 13.46
C ALA A 76 15.80 13.07 13.36
N LYS A 77 16.51 12.25 12.57
CA LYS A 77 17.98 12.17 12.56
C LYS A 77 18.61 12.44 11.19
N GLY A 78 17.78 12.80 10.19
CA GLY A 78 18.27 12.98 8.82
C GLY A 78 18.84 11.68 8.25
N SER A 79 19.89 11.76 7.43
CA SER A 79 20.51 10.61 6.77
C SER A 79 21.05 9.55 7.76
N GLU A 80 21.51 9.97 8.93
CA GLU A 80 21.99 9.04 9.96
C GLU A 80 20.91 8.06 10.43
N GLY A 81 19.65 8.53 10.49
CA GLY A 81 18.51 7.69 10.83
C GLY A 81 18.13 6.64 9.78
N GLY A 82 18.78 6.64 8.60
CA GLY A 82 18.57 5.69 7.52
C GLY A 82 19.74 4.74 7.24
N ILE A 83 20.86 4.84 7.96
CA ILE A 83 22.07 4.07 7.68
C ILE A 83 21.83 2.56 7.83
N ASP A 84 21.21 2.11 8.92
CA ASP A 84 20.90 0.69 9.16
C ASP A 84 20.02 0.11 8.03
N LEU A 85 19.01 0.88 7.58
CA LEU A 85 18.18 0.49 6.45
C LEU A 85 19.00 0.33 5.17
N ALA A 86 19.86 1.29 4.87
CA ALA A 86 20.72 1.26 3.69
C ALA A 86 21.67 0.06 3.70
N GLU A 87 22.33 -0.21 4.83
CA GLU A 87 23.22 -1.37 5.00
C GLU A 87 22.48 -2.69 4.80
N LYS A 88 21.27 -2.84 5.37
CA LYS A 88 20.45 -4.03 5.20
C LYS A 88 19.99 -4.22 3.75
N VAL A 89 19.64 -3.14 3.06
CA VAL A 89 19.29 -3.19 1.62
C VAL A 89 20.50 -3.62 0.80
N CYS A 90 21.68 -3.01 1.00
CA CYS A 90 22.90 -3.40 0.30
C CYS A 90 23.25 -4.87 0.54
N LYS A 91 23.26 -5.31 1.80
CA LYS A 91 23.48 -6.72 2.16
C LYS A 91 22.49 -7.65 1.50
N THR A 92 21.21 -7.27 1.46
CA THR A 92 20.16 -8.07 0.83
C THR A 92 20.41 -8.22 -0.68
N ILE A 93 20.77 -7.14 -1.36
CA ILE A 93 21.10 -7.13 -2.80
C ILE A 93 22.32 -8.03 -3.08
N GLU A 94 23.34 -8.00 -2.21
CA GLU A 94 24.56 -8.78 -2.39
C GLU A 94 24.38 -10.27 -2.10
N THR A 95 23.50 -10.62 -1.16
CA THR A 95 23.39 -11.98 -0.62
C THR A 95 22.17 -12.77 -1.09
N LYS A 96 21.11 -12.09 -1.53
CA LYS A 96 19.86 -12.73 -1.96
C LYS A 96 19.61 -12.47 -3.45
N PRO A 97 19.54 -13.50 -4.30
CA PRO A 97 19.24 -13.30 -5.72
C PRO A 97 17.81 -12.78 -5.89
N SER A 98 17.60 -11.94 -6.89
CA SER A 98 16.28 -11.57 -7.35
C SER A 98 15.85 -12.55 -8.45
N GLU A 99 14.72 -13.21 -8.24
CA GLU A 99 14.05 -14.06 -9.20
C GLU A 99 12.75 -13.39 -9.70
N PHE A 100 12.86 -12.08 -9.96
CA PHE A 100 11.69 -11.28 -10.33
C PHE A 100 10.94 -11.88 -11.52
N LYS A 101 9.64 -11.99 -11.36
CA LYS A 101 8.70 -12.37 -12.41
C LYS A 101 7.40 -11.56 -12.31
N PRO A 102 6.80 -11.15 -13.43
CA PRO A 102 5.47 -10.60 -13.45
C PRO A 102 4.46 -11.56 -12.84
N LEU A 103 3.42 -11.01 -12.20
CA LEU A 103 2.36 -11.81 -11.58
C LEU A 103 1.46 -12.48 -12.63
N TYR A 104 1.34 -11.89 -13.79
CA TYR A 104 0.53 -12.37 -14.92
C TYR A 104 1.23 -12.14 -16.25
N ASP A 105 0.80 -12.85 -17.28
CA ASP A 105 1.23 -12.61 -18.66
C ASP A 105 0.60 -11.30 -19.16
N GLU A 106 1.44 -10.38 -19.69
CA GLU A 106 1.00 -9.08 -20.21
C GLU A 106 -0.02 -9.20 -21.35
N LYS A 107 -0.03 -10.31 -22.09
CA LYS A 107 -0.94 -10.55 -23.20
C LYS A 107 -2.35 -11.00 -22.79
N LEU A 108 -2.58 -11.26 -21.52
CA LEU A 108 -3.91 -11.61 -21.02
C LEU A 108 -4.90 -10.46 -21.19
N PRO A 109 -6.19 -10.74 -21.39
CA PRO A 109 -7.23 -9.71 -21.37
C PRO A 109 -7.29 -8.93 -20.06
N ILE A 110 -7.72 -7.68 -20.11
CA ILE A 110 -7.81 -6.78 -18.94
C ILE A 110 -8.53 -7.45 -17.75
N LYS A 111 -9.64 -8.14 -17.99
CA LYS A 111 -10.42 -8.78 -16.94
C LYS A 111 -9.68 -9.93 -16.26
N GLU A 112 -8.93 -10.73 -17.01
CA GLU A 112 -8.14 -11.82 -16.46
C GLU A 112 -6.99 -11.29 -15.58
N LYS A 113 -6.32 -10.20 -16.02
CA LYS A 113 -5.30 -9.51 -15.20
C LYS A 113 -5.88 -8.99 -13.89
N LEU A 114 -7.06 -8.36 -13.94
CA LEU A 114 -7.75 -7.84 -12.76
C LEU A 114 -8.18 -8.97 -11.81
N ASP A 115 -8.64 -10.10 -12.34
CA ASP A 115 -9.01 -11.27 -11.52
C ASP A 115 -7.79 -11.88 -10.81
N ILE A 116 -6.66 -12.00 -11.53
CA ILE A 116 -5.39 -12.44 -10.92
C ILE A 116 -4.95 -11.49 -9.82
N LEU A 117 -4.96 -10.17 -10.05
CA LEU A 117 -4.61 -9.17 -9.03
C LEU A 117 -5.54 -9.24 -7.82
N ALA A 118 -6.84 -9.37 -8.05
CA ALA A 118 -7.84 -9.46 -6.99
C ALA A 118 -7.58 -10.69 -6.09
N LYS A 119 -7.33 -11.85 -6.68
CA LYS A 119 -7.10 -13.10 -5.94
C LYS A 119 -5.72 -13.15 -5.31
N GLU A 120 -4.68 -12.85 -6.08
CA GLU A 120 -3.29 -13.07 -5.67
C GLU A 120 -2.76 -11.97 -4.74
N ILE A 121 -3.11 -10.71 -4.97
CA ILE A 121 -2.62 -9.57 -4.19
C ILE A 121 -3.58 -9.17 -3.08
N TYR A 122 -4.87 -9.08 -3.41
CA TYR A 122 -5.88 -8.58 -2.47
C TYR A 122 -6.60 -9.68 -1.69
N ARG A 123 -6.44 -10.96 -2.06
CA ARG A 123 -7.12 -12.11 -1.43
C ARG A 123 -8.65 -12.06 -1.58
N ALA A 124 -9.16 -11.35 -2.59
CA ALA A 124 -10.56 -11.34 -2.95
C ALA A 124 -10.98 -12.64 -3.66
N ASN A 125 -12.26 -12.97 -3.62
CA ASN A 125 -12.81 -14.13 -4.31
C ASN A 125 -12.93 -13.91 -5.83
N GLY A 126 -12.98 -12.65 -6.27
CA GLY A 126 -13.12 -12.27 -7.67
C GLY A 126 -13.38 -10.78 -7.85
N VAL A 127 -13.81 -10.42 -9.05
CA VAL A 127 -14.07 -9.03 -9.46
C VAL A 127 -15.49 -8.87 -10.00
N ILE A 128 -16.20 -7.88 -9.51
CA ILE A 128 -17.50 -7.42 -10.05
C ILE A 128 -17.26 -6.19 -10.92
N TYR A 129 -17.91 -6.12 -12.05
CA TYR A 129 -17.82 -4.99 -12.97
C TYR A 129 -19.16 -4.26 -13.09
N THR A 130 -19.14 -2.94 -12.95
CA THR A 130 -20.31 -2.13 -13.30
C THR A 130 -20.53 -2.10 -14.82
N LYS A 131 -21.72 -1.73 -15.27
CA LYS A 131 -22.01 -1.56 -16.70
C LYS A 131 -21.07 -0.52 -17.36
N GLN A 132 -20.66 0.51 -16.62
CA GLN A 132 -19.70 1.52 -17.08
C GLN A 132 -18.32 0.90 -17.28
N ALA A 133 -17.82 0.14 -16.31
CA ALA A 133 -16.53 -0.54 -16.43
C ALA A 133 -16.51 -1.55 -17.59
N GLU A 134 -17.59 -2.32 -17.76
CA GLU A 134 -17.74 -3.25 -18.88
C GLU A 134 -17.64 -2.55 -20.24
N LYS A 135 -18.36 -1.43 -20.38
CA LYS A 135 -18.34 -0.63 -21.60
C LYS A 135 -16.94 -0.05 -21.86
N ALA A 136 -16.29 0.51 -20.85
CA ALA A 136 -14.95 1.08 -20.96
C ALA A 136 -13.92 0.02 -21.34
N ILE A 137 -13.94 -1.17 -20.71
CA ILE A 137 -13.04 -2.28 -21.07
C ILE A 137 -13.22 -2.69 -22.53
N LYS A 138 -14.47 -2.78 -22.99
CA LYS A 138 -14.75 -3.10 -24.38
C LYS A 138 -14.19 -2.04 -25.34
N GLU A 139 -14.44 -0.77 -25.10
CA GLU A 139 -13.94 0.34 -25.90
C GLU A 139 -12.40 0.36 -25.96
N ILE A 140 -11.73 0.16 -24.82
CA ILE A 140 -10.26 0.11 -24.73
C ILE A 140 -9.72 -1.09 -25.55
N THR A 141 -10.39 -2.24 -25.46
CA THR A 141 -10.00 -3.44 -26.22
C THR A 141 -10.21 -3.24 -27.73
N ASP A 142 -11.33 -2.66 -28.13
CA ASP A 142 -11.65 -2.37 -29.55
C ASP A 142 -10.65 -1.35 -30.16
N LEU A 143 -10.06 -0.48 -29.33
CA LEU A 143 -8.98 0.45 -29.70
C LEU A 143 -7.59 -0.22 -29.81
N GLY A 144 -7.48 -1.52 -29.50
CA GLY A 144 -6.20 -2.26 -29.57
C GLY A 144 -5.34 -2.18 -28.32
N PHE A 145 -5.90 -1.76 -27.16
CA PHE A 145 -5.18 -1.65 -25.88
C PHE A 145 -5.61 -2.73 -24.87
N GLY A 146 -6.12 -3.86 -25.33
CA GLY A 146 -6.60 -4.94 -24.45
C GLY A 146 -5.53 -5.72 -23.72
N ASP A 147 -4.28 -5.66 -24.18
CA ASP A 147 -3.13 -6.43 -23.72
C ASP A 147 -2.09 -5.62 -22.91
N ILE A 148 -2.33 -4.31 -22.70
CA ILE A 148 -1.42 -3.49 -21.89
C ILE A 148 -1.59 -3.73 -20.39
N PRO A 149 -0.58 -3.40 -19.52
CA PRO A 149 -0.66 -3.58 -18.09
C PRO A 149 -1.84 -2.87 -17.43
N VAL A 150 -2.30 -3.39 -16.30
CA VAL A 150 -3.37 -2.79 -15.50
C VAL A 150 -2.83 -2.27 -14.16
N CYS A 151 -3.31 -1.10 -13.77
CA CYS A 151 -3.09 -0.48 -12.47
C CYS A 151 -4.43 -0.42 -11.72
N VAL A 152 -4.46 -0.83 -10.45
CA VAL A 152 -5.68 -0.78 -9.63
C VAL A 152 -5.63 0.43 -8.72
N ALA A 153 -6.53 1.39 -8.92
CA ALA A 153 -6.77 2.51 -8.02
C ALA A 153 -7.78 2.08 -6.95
N LYS A 154 -7.31 1.94 -5.72
CA LYS A 154 -8.06 1.38 -4.59
C LYS A 154 -7.80 2.17 -3.31
N THR A 155 -8.72 2.09 -2.33
CA THR A 155 -8.47 2.66 -1.00
C THR A 155 -7.16 2.14 -0.41
N GLN A 156 -6.41 3.00 0.27
CA GLN A 156 -5.18 2.67 0.98
C GLN A 156 -5.41 2.04 2.36
N TYR A 157 -6.65 2.06 2.86
CA TYR A 157 -6.96 1.64 4.23
C TYR A 157 -7.27 0.15 4.37
N SER A 158 -7.46 -0.57 3.28
CA SER A 158 -7.83 -1.99 3.29
C SER A 158 -7.27 -2.72 2.08
N LEU A 159 -7.14 -4.04 2.16
CA LEU A 159 -6.95 -4.92 1.00
C LEU A 159 -8.24 -5.00 0.14
N SER A 160 -9.41 -4.86 0.77
CA SER A 160 -10.70 -4.72 0.08
C SER A 160 -10.85 -3.31 -0.54
N ASP A 161 -11.85 -3.13 -1.39
CA ASP A 161 -12.33 -1.82 -1.86
C ASP A 161 -13.21 -1.09 -0.83
N ASP A 162 -13.56 -1.77 0.27
CA ASP A 162 -14.21 -1.20 1.44
C ASP A 162 -13.17 -0.79 2.50
N PRO A 163 -12.99 0.52 2.79
CA PRO A 163 -11.99 1.01 3.73
C PRO A 163 -12.25 0.58 5.18
N THR A 164 -13.41 0.05 5.51
CA THR A 164 -13.77 -0.39 6.86
C THR A 164 -13.33 -1.82 7.17
N LYS A 165 -13.02 -2.61 6.14
CA LYS A 165 -12.54 -3.99 6.28
C LYS A 165 -11.03 -4.01 6.53
N LEU A 166 -10.64 -3.95 7.80
CA LEU A 166 -9.25 -3.83 8.23
C LEU A 166 -8.50 -5.18 8.27
N GLY A 167 -7.17 -5.12 8.37
CA GLY A 167 -6.31 -6.29 8.52
C GLY A 167 -6.18 -7.13 7.26
N LYS A 168 -6.66 -8.35 7.30
CA LYS A 168 -6.72 -9.31 6.18
C LYS A 168 -8.17 -9.75 6.00
N PRO A 169 -9.01 -8.98 5.28
CA PRO A 169 -10.40 -9.35 5.03
C PRO A 169 -10.49 -10.62 4.19
N GLU A 170 -11.56 -11.38 4.39
CA GLU A 170 -11.86 -12.61 3.68
C GLU A 170 -13.29 -12.58 3.12
N ASN A 171 -13.57 -13.45 2.14
CA ASN A 171 -14.90 -13.63 1.56
C ASN A 171 -15.53 -12.35 0.99
N TYR A 172 -14.78 -11.66 0.14
CA TYR A 172 -15.24 -10.45 -0.54
C TYR A 172 -14.84 -10.46 -2.01
N GLU A 173 -15.49 -9.63 -2.79
CA GLU A 173 -15.15 -9.33 -4.18
C GLU A 173 -14.76 -7.85 -4.30
N ILE A 174 -13.93 -7.52 -5.28
CA ILE A 174 -13.57 -6.14 -5.60
C ILE A 174 -14.49 -5.63 -6.71
N THR A 175 -15.11 -4.47 -6.49
CA THR A 175 -15.98 -3.85 -7.50
C THR A 175 -15.20 -2.83 -8.32
N VAL A 176 -15.00 -3.12 -9.60
CA VAL A 176 -14.44 -2.17 -10.57
C VAL A 176 -15.59 -1.30 -11.11
N ARG A 177 -15.54 0.00 -10.80
CA ARG A 177 -16.56 0.99 -11.16
C ARG A 177 -16.34 1.61 -12.53
N ASP A 178 -15.09 1.86 -12.87
CA ASP A 178 -14.67 2.50 -14.12
C ASP A 178 -13.28 2.00 -14.52
N VAL A 179 -12.98 2.10 -15.81
CA VAL A 179 -11.66 1.77 -16.35
C VAL A 179 -11.25 2.84 -17.34
N ARG A 180 -10.03 3.35 -17.20
CA ARG A 180 -9.52 4.43 -18.05
C ARG A 180 -8.19 4.06 -18.68
N LEU A 181 -8.06 4.40 -19.94
CA LEU A 181 -6.82 4.25 -20.67
C LEU A 181 -5.86 5.42 -20.38
N SER A 182 -4.67 5.11 -19.93
CA SER A 182 -3.53 6.05 -19.83
C SER A 182 -2.57 5.77 -20.99
N ALA A 183 -2.97 6.08 -22.20
CA ALA A 183 -2.25 5.70 -23.42
C ALA A 183 -0.78 6.18 -23.44
N GLY A 184 -0.54 7.43 -23.01
CA GLY A 184 0.82 7.99 -22.96
C GLY A 184 1.72 7.33 -21.91
N ALA A 185 1.15 6.69 -20.89
CA ALA A 185 1.89 5.95 -19.88
C ALA A 185 1.92 4.43 -20.13
N GLY A 186 1.13 3.94 -21.09
CA GLY A 186 1.13 2.54 -21.51
C GLY A 186 0.44 1.57 -20.55
N PHE A 187 -0.57 2.01 -19.81
CA PHE A 187 -1.36 1.14 -18.92
C PHE A 187 -2.83 1.58 -18.81
N VAL A 188 -3.64 0.68 -18.29
CA VAL A 188 -5.04 0.90 -17.98
C VAL A 188 -5.20 1.08 -16.47
N VAL A 189 -6.02 2.04 -16.03
CA VAL A 189 -6.36 2.26 -14.61
C VAL A 189 -7.76 1.73 -14.34
N ALA A 190 -7.87 0.75 -13.45
CA ALA A 190 -9.14 0.26 -12.92
C ALA A 190 -9.47 0.94 -11.59
N TYR A 191 -10.58 1.66 -11.54
CA TYR A 191 -11.06 2.35 -10.35
C TYR A 191 -12.00 1.46 -9.56
N THR A 192 -11.65 1.18 -8.31
CA THR A 192 -12.43 0.33 -7.41
C THR A 192 -12.95 1.14 -6.23
N GLY A 193 -14.21 0.92 -5.84
CA GLY A 193 -14.81 1.66 -4.74
C GLY A 193 -14.87 3.18 -4.99
N ASP A 194 -14.95 3.98 -3.95
CA ASP A 194 -14.93 5.44 -4.02
C ASP A 194 -13.50 5.97 -3.92
N ILE A 195 -12.93 6.38 -5.05
CA ILE A 195 -11.58 6.92 -5.15
C ILE A 195 -11.65 8.41 -5.52
N MET A 196 -11.05 9.22 -4.69
CA MET A 196 -10.80 10.63 -5.00
C MET A 196 -9.56 10.70 -5.91
N THR A 197 -9.77 10.98 -7.19
CA THR A 197 -8.69 11.02 -8.21
C THR A 197 -7.81 12.25 -8.11
N MET A 198 -8.32 13.32 -7.52
CA MET A 198 -7.55 14.50 -7.14
C MET A 198 -8.10 15.03 -5.82
N PRO A 199 -7.33 15.01 -4.71
CA PRO A 199 -7.77 15.69 -3.51
C PRO A 199 -7.99 17.17 -3.84
N GLY A 200 -9.22 17.65 -3.63
CA GLY A 200 -9.56 19.04 -3.89
C GLY A 200 -8.70 19.95 -3.02
N LEU A 201 -8.02 20.90 -3.64
CA LEU A 201 -7.37 21.96 -2.89
C LEU A 201 -8.46 22.83 -2.25
N PRO A 202 -8.37 23.16 -0.95
CA PRO A 202 -9.34 24.06 -0.31
C PRO A 202 -9.27 25.44 -0.96
N LYS A 203 -10.41 26.14 -1.04
CA LYS A 203 -10.45 27.50 -1.57
C LYS A 203 -9.51 28.46 -0.83
N LYS A 204 -9.26 28.16 0.46
CA LYS A 204 -8.26 28.85 1.28
C LYS A 204 -7.14 27.85 1.58
N PRO A 205 -5.97 27.97 0.94
CA PRO A 205 -4.84 27.09 1.17
C PRO A 205 -4.39 27.09 2.64
N ALA A 206 -3.98 25.92 3.17
CA ALA A 206 -3.41 25.80 4.52
C ALA A 206 -2.18 26.71 4.70
N ALA A 207 -1.44 26.96 3.62
CA ALA A 207 -0.28 27.86 3.61
C ALA A 207 -0.57 29.28 4.12
N TYR A 208 -1.79 29.77 4.08
CA TYR A 208 -2.15 31.07 4.67
C TYR A 208 -2.13 31.08 6.21
N ASN A 209 -2.16 29.91 6.84
CA ASN A 209 -2.16 29.78 8.29
C ASN A 209 -0.81 29.26 8.81
N ILE A 210 0.07 28.78 7.92
CA ILE A 210 1.39 28.27 8.28
C ILE A 210 2.35 29.44 8.38
N ASP A 211 2.97 29.60 9.54
CA ASP A 211 4.00 30.61 9.76
C ASP A 211 4.98 30.12 10.83
N CYS A 212 6.00 30.92 11.10
CA CYS A 212 7.03 30.60 12.09
C CYS A 212 7.25 31.86 12.95
N ASP A 213 7.37 31.66 14.26
CA ASP A 213 7.69 32.75 15.19
C ASP A 213 9.17 33.13 15.16
N ASN A 214 9.55 34.18 15.90
CA ASN A 214 10.93 34.65 15.97
C ASN A 214 11.89 33.67 16.66
N GLU A 215 11.37 32.62 17.30
CA GLU A 215 12.11 31.57 17.98
C GLU A 215 12.25 30.31 17.10
N GLY A 216 11.66 30.33 15.89
CA GLY A 216 11.72 29.23 14.92
C GLY A 216 10.65 28.15 15.11
N ASN A 217 9.65 28.38 15.96
CA ASN A 217 8.55 27.45 16.11
C ASN A 217 7.57 27.60 14.96
N ILE A 218 7.24 26.48 14.29
CA ILE A 218 6.27 26.46 13.19
C ILE A 218 4.86 26.24 13.75
N TYR A 219 3.88 27.02 13.32
CA TYR A 219 2.47 26.88 13.68
C TYR A 219 1.58 26.83 12.44
N GLY A 220 0.34 26.35 12.63
CA GLY A 220 -0.65 26.26 11.55
C GLY A 220 -0.50 25.09 10.59
N LEU A 221 0.34 24.11 10.89
CA LEU A 221 0.50 22.87 10.10
C LEU A 221 -0.71 21.93 10.22
N PHE A 222 -1.42 21.97 11.35
CA PHE A 222 -2.55 21.09 11.69
C PHE A 222 -3.68 21.89 12.32
#